data_af160c2d911fdfc85f298d5598e8f4a2
#
_entry.id   af160c2d911fdfc85f298d5598e8f4a2
#
_cell.length_a   1.000
_cell.length_b   1.000
_cell.length_c   1.000
_cell.angle_alpha   90.00
_cell.angle_beta   90.00
_cell.angle_gamma   90.00
#
_symmetry.space_group_name_H-M   'P 1'
#
loop_
_entity.id
_entity.type
_entity.pdbx_description
1 polymer ?
#
loop_
_entity_poly.entity_id
_entity_poly.type
_entity_poly.pdbx_seq_one_letter_code
_entity_poly.pdbx_strand_id
1 'polypeptide(L)'
;MEKVKIEGDYALYLEILGSNYHKDKPLGIAIYNENTSLYIPFEVLKQAPDFLCSEQEKYTYDLKKVWYILKKNGLDIKNCHFDTMIAAYLLNDNIKDDIAYLANNKDYNISFYEEVYGKIGKEVEPDIEIIAKKTIEKSRFIYESKTELEERLES
;
A
#
# COMPACT_ATOMS: atom_id res chain seq x y z
N MET A 1 10.85 -17.65 13.22
CA MET A 1 10.83 -16.28 12.67
C MET A 1 10.38 -15.29 13.72
N GLU A 2 11.08 -14.20 13.86
CA GLU A 2 10.69 -13.16 14.81
C GLU A 2 9.41 -12.47 14.35
N LYS A 3 8.57 -12.11 15.33
CA LYS A 3 7.36 -11.36 15.04
C LYS A 3 7.70 -9.95 14.61
N VAL A 4 7.00 -9.45 13.61
CA VAL A 4 7.14 -8.06 13.18
C VAL A 4 6.52 -7.16 14.26
N LYS A 5 7.29 -6.19 14.75
CA LYS A 5 6.81 -5.21 15.73
C LYS A 5 6.94 -3.82 15.12
N ILE A 6 5.84 -3.08 15.13
CA ILE A 6 5.79 -1.73 14.61
C ILE A 6 5.27 -0.81 15.72
N GLU A 7 6.00 0.26 16.00
CA GLU A 7 5.59 1.24 16.99
C GLU A 7 4.78 2.35 16.31
N GLY A 8 3.59 2.64 16.86
CA GLY A 8 2.73 3.70 16.37
C GLY A 8 1.89 3.28 15.18
N ASP A 9 0.98 4.16 14.80
CA ASP A 9 0.14 3.95 13.64
C ASP A 9 0.99 3.99 12.37
N TYR A 10 0.54 3.31 11.33
CA TYR A 10 1.37 3.19 10.13
C TYR A 10 0.53 3.10 8.86
N ALA A 11 1.17 3.49 7.75
CA ALA A 11 0.62 3.27 6.42
C ALA A 11 1.12 1.95 5.87
N LEU A 12 0.31 1.34 5.03
CA LEU A 12 0.71 0.12 4.32
C LEU A 12 0.25 0.17 2.86
N TYR A 13 1.02 -0.47 2.01
CA TYR A 13 0.65 -0.64 0.61
C TYR A 13 0.94 -2.08 0.19
N LEU A 14 -0.08 -2.74 -0.34
CA LEU A 14 0.06 -4.12 -0.82
C LEU A 14 0.26 -4.09 -2.33
N GLU A 15 1.44 -4.56 -2.78
CA GLU A 15 1.80 -4.55 -4.20
C GLU A 15 1.44 -5.88 -4.85
N ILE A 16 0.90 -5.80 -6.06
CA ILE A 16 0.61 -6.98 -6.87
C ILE A 16 1.33 -6.89 -8.22
N LEU A 17 1.58 -8.03 -8.80
CA LEU A 17 2.10 -8.11 -10.17
C LEU A 17 0.91 -8.37 -11.09
N GLY A 18 0.50 -7.35 -11.84
CA GLY A 18 -0.68 -7.41 -12.68
C GLY A 18 -1.69 -6.33 -12.36
N SER A 19 -2.79 -6.29 -13.08
CA SER A 19 -3.83 -5.28 -12.92
C SER A 19 -5.12 -5.80 -12.30
N ASN A 20 -5.21 -7.10 -12.10
CA ASN A 20 -6.42 -7.75 -11.58
C ASN A 20 -6.14 -8.42 -10.24
N TYR A 21 -6.51 -7.74 -9.15
CA TYR A 21 -6.24 -8.23 -7.80
C TYR A 21 -7.03 -9.49 -7.44
N HIS A 22 -8.05 -9.87 -8.22
CA HIS A 22 -8.80 -11.09 -7.97
C HIS A 22 -7.99 -12.35 -8.30
N LYS A 23 -7.04 -12.26 -9.21
CA LYS A 23 -6.27 -13.42 -9.66
C LYS A 23 -4.77 -13.20 -9.80
N ASP A 24 -4.31 -11.95 -9.77
CA ASP A 24 -2.88 -11.67 -9.96
C ASP A 24 -2.08 -11.88 -8.68
N LYS A 25 -0.78 -12.06 -8.84
CA LYS A 25 0.12 -12.45 -7.76
C LYS A 25 0.41 -11.29 -6.80
N PRO A 26 0.13 -11.43 -5.49
CA PRO A 26 0.62 -10.43 -4.54
C PRO A 26 2.12 -10.58 -4.34
N LEU A 27 2.83 -9.45 -4.40
CA LEU A 27 4.30 -9.42 -4.26
C LEU A 27 4.72 -9.25 -2.82
N GLY A 28 4.07 -8.34 -2.10
CA GLY A 28 4.41 -8.06 -0.71
C GLY A 28 3.71 -6.82 -0.20
N ILE A 29 4.08 -6.41 1.00
CA ILE A 29 3.49 -5.27 1.66
C ILE A 29 4.58 -4.34 2.18
N ALA A 30 4.44 -3.04 1.94
CA ALA A 30 5.33 -2.03 2.51
C ALA A 30 4.65 -1.38 3.69
N ILE A 31 5.43 -1.09 4.72
CA ILE A 31 4.98 -0.45 5.97
C ILE A 31 5.80 0.82 6.16
N TYR A 32 5.14 1.91 6.52
CA TYR A 32 5.81 3.19 6.73
C TYR A 32 5.17 4.00 7.85
N ASN A 33 6.01 4.51 8.73
CA ASN A 33 5.67 5.58 9.68
C ASN A 33 6.96 6.31 10.06
N GLU A 34 6.90 7.19 11.04
CA GLU A 34 8.07 7.97 11.47
C GLU A 34 9.23 7.13 11.95
N ASN A 35 8.95 5.94 12.45
CA ASN A 35 9.95 5.06 13.08
C ASN A 35 10.30 3.84 12.24
N THR A 36 9.53 3.54 11.21
CA THR A 36 9.64 2.27 10.48
C THR A 36 9.46 2.49 8.98
N SER A 37 10.33 1.87 8.21
CA SER A 37 10.24 1.82 6.76
C SER A 37 10.72 0.45 6.35
N LEU A 38 9.79 -0.43 5.95
CA LEU A 38 10.19 -1.80 5.61
C LEU A 38 9.26 -2.40 4.55
N TYR A 39 9.77 -3.41 3.87
CA TYR A 39 9.01 -4.18 2.90
C TYR A 39 9.04 -5.65 3.31
N ILE A 40 7.88 -6.28 3.30
CA ILE A 40 7.73 -7.68 3.68
C ILE A 40 7.23 -8.45 2.45
N PRO A 41 8.04 -9.36 1.88
CA PRO A 41 7.56 -10.21 0.79
C PRO A 41 6.33 -11.01 1.24
N PHE A 42 5.43 -11.30 0.32
CA PHE A 42 4.14 -11.90 0.69
C PHE A 42 4.29 -13.25 1.37
N GLU A 43 5.28 -14.06 0.95
CA GLU A 43 5.53 -15.36 1.56
C GLU A 43 5.98 -15.23 3.02
N VAL A 44 6.74 -14.16 3.33
CA VAL A 44 7.15 -13.86 4.71
C VAL A 44 5.96 -13.34 5.52
N LEU A 45 5.12 -12.51 4.91
CA LEU A 45 3.91 -11.99 5.55
C LEU A 45 3.00 -13.11 6.00
N LYS A 46 2.83 -14.14 5.18
CA LYS A 46 1.98 -15.30 5.52
C LYS A 46 2.47 -16.05 6.77
N GLN A 47 3.76 -15.96 7.08
CA GLN A 47 4.35 -16.63 8.24
C GLN A 47 4.25 -15.80 9.52
N ALA A 48 4.13 -14.47 9.40
CA ALA A 48 4.09 -13.58 10.56
C ALA A 48 3.12 -12.41 10.34
N PRO A 49 1.80 -12.69 10.18
CA PRO A 49 0.83 -11.66 9.81
C PRO A 49 0.20 -10.95 11.01
N ASP A 50 0.53 -11.32 12.23
CA ASP A 50 -0.21 -10.88 13.42
C ASP A 50 -0.26 -9.36 13.60
N PHE A 51 0.79 -8.63 13.17
CA PHE A 51 0.82 -7.17 13.30
C PHE A 51 -0.31 -6.48 12.53
N LEU A 52 -0.85 -7.12 11.49
CA LEU A 52 -1.98 -6.56 10.73
C LEU A 52 -3.26 -6.51 11.56
N CYS A 53 -3.36 -7.33 12.60
CA CYS A 53 -4.52 -7.38 13.49
C CYS A 53 -4.29 -6.64 14.81
N SER A 54 -3.22 -5.84 14.92
CA SER A 54 -2.92 -5.04 16.10
C SER A 54 -3.94 -3.90 16.28
N GLU A 55 -3.92 -3.28 17.46
CA GLU A 55 -4.81 -2.16 17.79
C GLU A 55 -4.42 -0.85 17.10
N GLN A 56 -3.22 -0.77 16.53
CA GLN A 56 -2.75 0.41 15.83
C GLN A 56 -3.63 0.75 14.62
N GLU A 57 -3.84 2.04 14.42
CA GLU A 57 -4.54 2.51 13.22
C GLU A 57 -3.66 2.35 11.99
N LYS A 58 -4.27 1.94 10.90
CA LYS A 58 -3.56 1.66 9.65
C LYS A 58 -4.19 2.48 8.53
N TYR A 59 -3.34 2.94 7.62
CA TYR A 59 -3.74 3.73 6.48
C TYR A 59 -3.32 3.03 5.20
N THR A 60 -4.19 2.99 4.20
CA THR A 60 -3.85 2.32 2.96
C THR A 60 -4.41 3.06 1.74
N TYR A 61 -4.22 2.48 0.58
CA TYR A 61 -4.81 2.93 -0.68
C TYR A 61 -5.58 1.77 -1.25
N ASP A 62 -6.90 1.96 -1.48
CA ASP A 62 -7.80 0.91 -1.95
C ASP A 62 -7.92 -0.25 -0.94
N LEU A 63 -8.57 0.05 0.18
CA LEU A 63 -8.76 -0.92 1.27
C LEU A 63 -9.51 -2.18 0.81
N LYS A 64 -10.47 -2.05 -0.08
CA LYS A 64 -11.23 -3.18 -0.61
C LYS A 64 -10.30 -4.20 -1.26
N LYS A 65 -9.35 -3.74 -2.05
CA LYS A 65 -8.34 -4.59 -2.70
C LYS A 65 -7.46 -5.29 -1.66
N VAL A 66 -6.96 -4.52 -0.67
CA VAL A 66 -6.12 -5.07 0.40
C VAL A 66 -6.87 -6.15 1.15
N TRP A 67 -8.09 -5.86 1.58
CA TRP A 67 -8.94 -6.79 2.33
C TRP A 67 -9.19 -8.06 1.53
N TYR A 68 -9.52 -7.93 0.25
CA TYR A 68 -9.81 -9.08 -0.61
C TYR A 68 -8.58 -10.01 -0.73
N ILE A 69 -7.41 -9.43 -1.02
CA ILE A 69 -6.19 -10.21 -1.19
C ILE A 69 -5.80 -10.93 0.10
N LEU A 70 -5.89 -10.25 1.24
CA LEU A 70 -5.57 -10.85 2.52
C LEU A 70 -6.52 -12.00 2.84
N LYS A 71 -7.83 -11.79 2.71
CA LYS A 71 -8.83 -12.81 3.00
C LYS A 71 -8.67 -14.04 2.10
N LYS A 72 -8.43 -13.81 0.81
CA LYS A 72 -8.22 -14.90 -0.15
C LYS A 72 -7.04 -15.80 0.26
N ASN A 73 -6.06 -15.24 0.96
CA ASN A 73 -4.87 -15.96 1.41
C ASN A 73 -4.94 -16.37 2.89
N GLY A 74 -6.12 -16.31 3.49
CA GLY A 74 -6.31 -16.73 4.88
C GLY A 74 -5.79 -15.74 5.91
N LEU A 75 -5.56 -14.50 5.52
CA LEU A 75 -5.06 -13.45 6.40
C LEU A 75 -6.16 -12.45 6.74
N ASP A 76 -5.92 -11.63 7.76
CA ASP A 76 -6.89 -10.63 8.21
C ASP A 76 -6.17 -9.31 8.50
N ILE A 77 -6.96 -8.23 8.57
CA ILE A 77 -6.45 -6.91 8.93
C ILE A 77 -7.52 -6.22 9.80
N LYS A 78 -7.07 -5.52 10.83
CA LYS A 78 -7.95 -4.78 11.75
C LYS A 78 -7.50 -3.33 11.88
N ASN A 79 -8.46 -2.46 12.18
CA ASN A 79 -8.21 -1.04 12.43
C ASN A 79 -7.56 -0.32 11.24
N CYS A 80 -7.96 -0.70 10.04
CA CYS A 80 -7.56 0.01 8.83
C CYS A 80 -8.76 0.85 8.37
N HIS A 81 -8.82 2.10 8.82
CA HIS A 81 -9.97 2.97 8.63
C HIS A 81 -9.75 4.11 7.65
N PHE A 82 -8.51 4.37 7.26
CA PHE A 82 -8.21 5.44 6.33
C PHE A 82 -7.77 4.86 4.98
N ASP A 83 -8.52 5.22 3.93
CA ASP A 83 -8.23 4.82 2.56
C ASP A 83 -7.97 6.08 1.74
N THR A 84 -6.71 6.29 1.35
CA THR A 84 -6.29 7.46 0.59
C THR A 84 -7.03 7.60 -0.73
N MET A 85 -7.32 6.48 -1.40
CA MET A 85 -8.06 6.50 -2.67
C MET A 85 -9.48 7.03 -2.47
N ILE A 86 -10.17 6.56 -1.44
CA ILE A 86 -11.53 7.01 -1.12
C ILE A 86 -11.53 8.49 -0.71
N ALA A 87 -10.56 8.89 0.13
CA ALA A 87 -10.45 10.28 0.57
C ALA A 87 -10.25 11.21 -0.64
N ALA A 88 -9.35 10.85 -1.55
CA ALA A 88 -9.10 11.62 -2.76
C ALA A 88 -10.34 11.68 -3.66
N TYR A 89 -11.05 10.57 -3.78
CA TYR A 89 -12.29 10.52 -4.56
C TYR A 89 -13.34 11.49 -3.99
N LEU A 90 -13.52 11.49 -2.67
CA LEU A 90 -14.49 12.37 -2.01
C LEU A 90 -14.14 13.85 -2.15
N LEU A 91 -12.84 14.15 -2.33
CA LEU A 91 -12.37 15.53 -2.51
C LEU A 91 -12.29 15.94 -3.98
N ASN A 92 -12.72 15.08 -4.89
CA ASN A 92 -12.67 15.29 -6.33
C ASN A 92 -11.25 15.45 -6.88
N ASP A 93 -10.27 14.86 -6.21
CA ASP A 93 -8.91 14.78 -6.73
C ASP A 93 -8.86 13.79 -7.88
N ASN A 94 -7.94 14.03 -8.82
CA ASN A 94 -7.76 13.12 -9.94
C ASN A 94 -7.14 11.81 -9.46
N ILE A 95 -7.89 10.72 -9.63
CA ILE A 95 -7.38 9.38 -9.37
C ILE A 95 -7.51 8.55 -10.63
N LYS A 96 -6.55 7.66 -10.81
CA LYS A 96 -6.51 6.69 -11.91
C LYS A 96 -6.25 5.33 -11.29
N ASP A 97 -6.04 4.33 -12.13
CA ASP A 97 -5.79 2.97 -11.67
C ASP A 97 -4.46 2.81 -10.93
N ASP A 98 -3.61 3.85 -10.96
CA ASP A 98 -2.29 3.81 -10.36
C ASP A 98 -2.16 4.94 -9.32
N ILE A 99 -1.77 4.58 -8.10
CA ILE A 99 -1.53 5.54 -7.01
C ILE A 99 -0.52 6.62 -7.41
N ALA A 100 0.42 6.30 -8.30
CA ALA A 100 1.43 7.24 -8.77
C ALA A 100 0.81 8.49 -9.40
N TYR A 101 -0.35 8.35 -10.03
CA TYR A 101 -1.02 9.49 -10.64
C TYR A 101 -1.40 10.54 -9.59
N LEU A 102 -2.02 10.09 -8.51
CA LEU A 102 -2.39 11.00 -7.41
C LEU A 102 -1.14 11.57 -6.73
N ALA A 103 -0.16 10.71 -6.47
CA ALA A 103 1.06 11.12 -5.77
C ALA A 103 1.84 12.17 -6.55
N ASN A 104 1.98 12.01 -7.87
CA ASN A 104 2.71 12.99 -8.69
C ASN A 104 1.96 14.31 -8.77
N ASN A 105 0.64 14.31 -8.68
CA ASN A 105 -0.15 15.54 -8.61
C ASN A 105 0.02 16.28 -7.28
N LYS A 106 0.63 15.63 -6.29
CA LYS A 106 0.91 16.21 -4.98
C LYS A 106 2.42 16.39 -4.75
N ASP A 107 3.16 16.50 -5.83
CA ASP A 107 4.61 16.75 -5.85
C ASP A 107 5.46 15.59 -5.29
N TYR A 108 4.92 14.38 -5.23
CA TYR A 108 5.70 13.18 -4.95
C TYR A 108 6.18 12.58 -6.27
N ASN A 109 7.43 12.13 -6.29
CA ASN A 109 8.01 11.52 -7.49
C ASN A 109 7.97 10.00 -7.34
N ILE A 110 6.82 9.42 -7.69
CA ILE A 110 6.60 7.98 -7.61
C ILE A 110 6.45 7.42 -9.02
N SER A 111 7.17 6.34 -9.32
CA SER A 111 7.14 5.69 -10.62
C SER A 111 5.78 5.04 -10.88
N PHE A 112 5.30 5.16 -12.11
CA PHE A 112 4.08 4.47 -12.53
C PHE A 112 4.33 2.97 -12.64
N TYR A 113 3.25 2.20 -12.52
CA TYR A 113 3.30 0.74 -12.59
C TYR A 113 4.07 0.26 -13.82
N GLU A 114 3.74 0.78 -14.98
CA GLU A 114 4.38 0.35 -16.23
C GLU A 114 5.86 0.68 -16.28
N GLU A 115 6.29 1.72 -15.58
CA GLU A 115 7.72 2.06 -15.50
C GLU A 115 8.50 1.04 -14.69
N VAL A 116 7.85 0.41 -13.71
CA VAL A 116 8.49 -0.55 -12.82
C VAL A 116 8.42 -1.97 -13.40
N TYR A 117 7.26 -2.37 -13.90
CA TYR A 117 6.97 -3.76 -14.29
C TYR A 117 6.82 -3.98 -15.78
N GLY A 118 6.68 -2.91 -16.57
CA GLY A 118 6.43 -3.02 -18.01
C GLY A 118 4.95 -2.98 -18.32
N LYS A 119 4.63 -3.18 -19.60
CA LYS A 119 3.25 -3.06 -20.07
C LYS A 119 2.33 -4.11 -19.45
N ILE A 120 1.10 -3.71 -19.18
CA ILE A 120 0.06 -4.61 -18.66
C ILE A 120 -0.11 -5.79 -19.62
N GLY A 121 -0.05 -6.99 -19.07
CA GLY A 121 -0.09 -8.23 -19.84
C GLY A 121 1.28 -8.75 -20.28
N LYS A 122 2.33 -7.96 -20.11
CA LYS A 122 3.71 -8.32 -20.45
C LYS A 122 4.67 -7.96 -19.31
N GLU A 123 4.18 -7.99 -18.08
CA GLU A 123 4.97 -7.60 -16.92
C GLU A 123 6.16 -8.51 -16.70
N VAL A 124 7.24 -7.90 -16.22
CA VAL A 124 8.45 -8.61 -15.79
C VAL A 124 8.67 -8.25 -14.32
N GLU A 125 8.85 -9.26 -13.48
CA GLU A 125 9.11 -9.04 -12.05
C GLU A 125 10.55 -8.59 -11.87
N PRO A 126 10.79 -7.34 -11.40
CA PRO A 126 12.16 -6.86 -11.16
C PRO A 126 12.75 -7.47 -9.89
N ASP A 127 14.01 -7.14 -9.61
CA ASP A 127 14.67 -7.59 -8.38
C ASP A 127 13.89 -7.09 -7.16
N ILE A 128 13.93 -7.88 -6.09
CA ILE A 128 13.20 -7.57 -4.87
C ILE A 128 13.57 -6.21 -4.28
N GLU A 129 14.83 -5.79 -4.45
CA GLU A 129 15.27 -4.47 -3.96
C GLU A 129 14.53 -3.33 -4.65
N ILE A 130 14.25 -3.47 -5.93
CA ILE A 130 13.50 -2.48 -6.70
C ILE A 130 12.04 -2.47 -6.25
N ILE A 131 11.45 -3.64 -6.13
CA ILE A 131 10.05 -3.78 -5.66
C ILE A 131 9.90 -3.15 -4.28
N ALA A 132 10.81 -3.48 -3.36
CA ALA A 132 10.78 -2.97 -2.00
C ALA A 132 10.85 -1.45 -1.96
N LYS A 133 11.80 -0.87 -2.68
CA LYS A 133 11.97 0.58 -2.74
C LYS A 133 10.72 1.27 -3.29
N LYS A 134 10.20 0.78 -4.41
CA LYS A 134 9.05 1.40 -5.05
C LYS A 134 7.77 1.26 -4.23
N THR A 135 7.58 0.14 -3.56
CA THR A 135 6.41 -0.08 -2.72
C THR A 135 6.48 0.77 -1.44
N ILE A 136 7.67 0.90 -0.85
CA ILE A 136 7.87 1.76 0.32
C ILE A 136 7.56 3.22 -0.02
N GLU A 137 7.95 3.70 -1.19
CA GLU A 137 7.62 5.06 -1.63
C GLU A 137 6.11 5.30 -1.63
N LYS A 138 5.33 4.31 -2.03
CA LYS A 138 3.86 4.39 -2.04
C LYS A 138 3.31 4.47 -0.62
N SER A 139 3.80 3.65 0.30
CA SER A 139 3.36 3.68 1.69
C SER A 139 3.75 5.00 2.39
N ARG A 140 4.90 5.54 2.05
CA ARG A 140 5.33 6.86 2.54
C ARG A 140 4.36 7.96 2.10
N PHE A 141 3.97 7.95 0.84
CA PHE A 141 3.00 8.91 0.33
C PHE A 141 1.68 8.83 1.12
N ILE A 142 1.18 7.61 1.35
CA ILE A 142 -0.04 7.39 2.10
C ILE A 142 0.10 8.00 3.51
N TYR A 143 1.20 7.71 4.18
CA TYR A 143 1.42 8.18 5.55
C TYR A 143 1.48 9.71 5.62
N GLU A 144 2.25 10.31 4.73
CA GLU A 144 2.50 11.75 4.77
C GLU A 144 1.31 12.58 4.27
N SER A 145 0.51 12.05 3.35
CA SER A 145 -0.64 12.79 2.81
C SER A 145 -1.91 12.67 3.67
N LYS A 146 -1.94 11.74 4.62
CA LYS A 146 -3.14 11.48 5.42
C LYS A 146 -3.67 12.73 6.13
N THR A 147 -2.80 13.46 6.80
CA THR A 147 -3.22 14.64 7.58
C THR A 147 -3.84 15.71 6.69
N GLU A 148 -3.22 16.01 5.55
CA GLU A 148 -3.74 16.99 4.60
C GLU A 148 -5.11 16.59 4.08
N LEU A 149 -5.26 15.31 3.71
CA LEU A 149 -6.53 14.82 3.18
C LEU A 149 -7.63 14.84 4.24
N GLU A 150 -7.32 14.47 5.48
CA GLU A 150 -8.28 14.52 6.58
C GLU A 150 -8.74 15.95 6.86
N GLU A 151 -7.81 16.90 6.88
CA GLU A 151 -8.12 18.30 7.10
C GLU A 151 -9.04 18.85 6.00
N ARG A 152 -8.81 18.47 4.76
CA ARG A 152 -9.66 18.86 3.64
C ARG A 152 -11.05 18.28 3.74
N LEU A 153 -11.18 17.04 4.24
CA LEU A 153 -12.47 16.39 4.40
C LEU A 153 -13.31 17.03 5.51
N GLU A 154 -12.64 17.60 6.54
CA GLU A 154 -13.30 18.24 7.67
C GLU A 154 -13.75 19.68 7.37
N SER A 155 -13.20 20.29 6.34
CA SER A 155 -13.48 21.70 6.00
C SER A 155 -14.71 21.87 5.11
#